data_e25b994b891c1f1ebc86a7dd73496bbb
#
_entry.id   e25b994b891c1f1ebc86a7dd73496bbb
#
_cell.length_a   1.000
_cell.length_b   1.000
_cell.length_c   1.000
_cell.angle_alpha   90.00
_cell.angle_beta   90.00
_cell.angle_gamma   90.00
#
_symmetry.space_group_name_H-M   'P 1'
#
loop_
_entity.id
_entity.type
_entity.pdbx_description
1 polymer ?
#
loop_
_entity_poly.entity_id
_entity_poly.type
_entity_poly.pdbx_seq_one_letter_code
_entity_poly.pdbx_strand_id
1 'polypeptide(L)'
;MARRSSRRVIYFSLGSNMKSKSLPLDVRANLLRVFKDLPSGYRVLWKWELDGKIPGQSDNILAQKWLPQQSVLAHPKVKAFVTQGGLQSFQEAVHYGVPTVGVPYFADQESIVAKMVDAGIGARLRPQELGSYEKVKSIFEKVLFTKSYAANMKRHSLISRDFTPHSVERGVFWVEHVARHGGAAHLRPSTADATFFEYFCLDILSVILAVGLVVAVIGISVLRRLVSAVAQSTSTKIKKS
;
A
#
# COMPACT_ATOMS: atom_id res chain seq x y z
N MET A 1 13.99 12.32 43.83
CA MET A 1 13.26 11.34 42.96
C MET A 1 13.16 11.94 41.57
N ALA A 2 14.02 11.50 40.66
CA ALA A 2 13.97 11.95 39.26
C ALA A 2 12.69 11.35 38.60
N ARG A 3 11.80 12.22 38.14
CA ARG A 3 10.64 11.82 37.30
C ARG A 3 11.20 10.96 36.17
N ARG A 4 10.87 9.66 36.16
CA ARG A 4 11.02 8.79 35.00
C ARG A 4 10.18 9.44 33.90
N SER A 5 10.80 10.28 33.08
CA SER A 5 10.13 10.85 31.91
C SER A 5 9.63 9.68 31.09
N SER A 6 8.34 9.61 30.84
CA SER A 6 7.72 8.59 30.02
C SER A 6 8.15 8.82 28.57
N ARG A 7 9.35 8.34 28.22
CA ARG A 7 9.88 8.45 26.85
C ARG A 7 8.92 7.74 25.89
N ARG A 8 8.46 8.44 24.86
CA ARG A 8 7.63 7.91 23.77
C ARG A 8 8.51 7.66 22.57
N VAL A 9 8.26 6.62 21.83
CA VAL A 9 9.10 6.22 20.70
C VAL A 9 8.29 6.24 19.40
N ILE A 10 8.88 6.82 18.39
CA ILE A 10 8.47 6.67 17.00
C ILE A 10 9.45 5.68 16.36
N TYR A 11 8.92 4.62 15.77
CA TYR A 11 9.72 3.69 15.00
C TYR A 11 9.66 4.08 13.52
N PHE A 12 10.82 4.29 12.89
CA PHE A 12 10.94 4.61 11.47
C PHE A 12 11.66 3.50 10.74
N SER A 13 10.96 2.83 9.83
CA SER A 13 11.52 1.77 9.01
C SER A 13 10.77 1.64 7.69
N LEU A 14 11.45 1.87 6.59
CA LEU A 14 10.89 1.68 5.24
C LEU A 14 11.00 0.22 4.75
N GLY A 15 11.21 -0.74 5.67
CA GLY A 15 11.28 -2.17 5.36
C GLY A 15 12.64 -2.61 4.83
N SER A 16 12.66 -3.72 4.07
CA SER A 16 13.86 -4.29 3.48
C SER A 16 14.07 -3.89 2.01
N ASN A 17 12.98 -3.67 1.28
CA ASN A 17 13.03 -3.34 -0.14
C ASN A 17 13.34 -1.86 -0.39
N MET A 18 12.81 -0.97 0.45
CA MET A 18 13.14 0.46 0.41
C MET A 18 14.13 0.78 1.54
N LYS A 19 15.27 1.36 1.18
CA LYS A 19 16.33 1.67 2.14
C LYS A 19 16.33 3.14 2.50
N SER A 20 16.35 3.47 3.79
CA SER A 20 16.41 4.86 4.27
C SER A 20 17.63 5.61 3.74
N LYS A 21 18.75 4.91 3.53
CA LYS A 21 19.97 5.50 2.94
C LYS A 21 19.78 6.01 1.50
N SER A 22 18.80 5.48 0.78
CA SER A 22 18.47 5.87 -0.60
C SER A 22 17.54 7.08 -0.67
N LEU A 23 17.06 7.59 0.47
CA LEU A 23 16.30 8.84 0.47
C LEU A 23 17.16 10.01 -0.02
N PRO A 24 16.63 10.92 -0.85
CA PRO A 24 17.30 12.15 -1.24
C PRO A 24 17.82 12.94 -0.02
N LEU A 25 18.92 13.66 -0.19
CA LEU A 25 19.58 14.36 0.92
C LEU A 25 18.68 15.41 1.57
N ASP A 26 17.93 16.15 0.78
CA ASP A 26 16.95 17.15 1.19
C ASP A 26 15.80 16.53 1.98
N VAL A 27 15.25 15.42 1.51
CA VAL A 27 14.22 14.63 2.21
C VAL A 27 14.74 14.15 3.56
N ARG A 28 15.95 13.59 3.60
CA ARG A 28 16.58 13.12 4.83
C ARG A 28 16.81 14.27 5.81
N ALA A 29 17.35 15.40 5.34
CA ALA A 29 17.57 16.59 6.17
C ALA A 29 16.24 17.13 6.74
N ASN A 30 15.18 17.12 5.93
CA ASN A 30 13.85 17.53 6.36
C ASN A 30 13.28 16.62 7.46
N LEU A 31 13.37 15.29 7.28
CA LEU A 31 12.94 14.33 8.29
C LEU A 31 13.72 14.50 9.62
N LEU A 32 15.04 14.68 9.54
CA LEU A 32 15.87 14.93 10.71
C LEU A 32 15.45 16.21 11.45
N ARG A 33 15.10 17.28 10.72
CA ARG A 33 14.59 18.52 11.29
C ARG A 33 13.25 18.30 11.99
N VAL A 34 12.29 17.64 11.34
CA VAL A 34 10.99 17.32 11.94
C VAL A 34 11.16 16.49 13.22
N PHE A 35 12.05 15.50 13.20
CA PHE A 35 12.29 14.66 14.38
C PHE A 35 13.02 15.40 15.50
N LYS A 36 13.90 16.33 15.18
CA LYS A 36 14.52 17.22 16.17
C LYS A 36 13.49 18.10 16.88
N ASP A 37 12.51 18.59 16.14
CA ASP A 37 11.47 19.50 16.62
C ASP A 37 10.28 18.79 17.32
N LEU A 38 10.35 17.47 17.48
CA LEU A 38 9.35 16.74 18.27
C LEU A 38 9.31 17.22 19.72
N PRO A 39 8.13 17.21 20.36
CA PRO A 39 8.01 17.59 21.77
C PRO A 39 8.96 16.80 22.67
N SER A 40 9.38 17.42 23.78
CA SER A 40 10.26 16.78 24.75
C SER A 40 9.69 15.42 25.22
N GLY A 41 10.56 14.41 25.35
CA GLY A 41 10.17 13.06 25.72
C GLY A 41 9.90 12.12 24.53
N TYR A 42 9.87 12.62 23.30
CA TYR A 42 9.86 11.75 22.12
C TYR A 42 11.28 11.36 21.70
N ARG A 43 11.42 10.12 21.26
CA ARG A 43 12.61 9.57 20.64
C ARG A 43 12.25 8.88 19.34
N VAL A 44 13.17 8.88 18.38
CA VAL A 44 13.02 8.19 17.11
C VAL A 44 13.99 7.02 17.07
N LEU A 45 13.47 5.83 16.79
CA LEU A 45 14.25 4.66 16.51
C LEU A 45 14.22 4.47 15.00
N TRP A 46 15.35 4.69 14.32
CA TRP A 46 15.42 4.74 12.87
C TRP A 46 16.23 3.55 12.33
N LYS A 47 15.58 2.69 11.53
CA LYS A 47 16.31 1.67 10.78
C LYS A 47 17.12 2.34 9.67
N TRP A 48 18.43 2.36 9.87
CA TRP A 48 19.40 3.03 9.00
C TRP A 48 20.48 2.04 8.55
N GLU A 49 20.58 1.75 7.24
CA GLU A 49 21.32 0.62 6.70
C GLU A 49 22.86 0.82 6.63
N LEU A 50 23.35 1.99 7.08
CA LEU A 50 24.78 2.28 7.17
C LEU A 50 25.28 2.21 8.62
N ASP A 51 26.60 2.13 8.79
CA ASP A 51 27.24 2.21 10.10
C ASP A 51 27.19 3.61 10.68
N GLY A 52 27.12 3.69 11.99
CA GLY A 52 27.19 4.93 12.71
C GLY A 52 25.90 5.77 12.71
N LYS A 53 26.09 7.03 13.02
CA LYS A 53 24.99 8.00 13.08
C LYS A 53 24.57 8.48 11.70
N ILE A 54 23.29 8.82 11.54
CA ILE A 54 22.84 9.55 10.36
C ILE A 54 23.47 10.95 10.39
N PRO A 55 24.16 11.40 9.34
CA PRO A 55 24.72 12.74 9.30
C PRO A 55 23.68 13.81 9.63
N GLY A 56 23.94 14.62 10.65
CA GLY A 56 23.03 15.66 11.13
C GLY A 56 21.93 15.19 12.09
N GLN A 57 21.94 13.94 12.56
CA GLN A 57 20.94 13.47 13.54
C GLN A 57 21.10 14.17 14.90
N SER A 58 19.96 14.45 15.52
CA SER A 58 19.87 14.98 16.89
C SER A 58 19.91 13.85 17.94
N ASP A 59 20.15 14.21 19.20
CA ASP A 59 20.31 13.25 20.31
C ASP A 59 19.04 12.44 20.65
N ASN A 60 17.89 12.87 20.15
CA ASN A 60 16.64 12.11 20.30
C ASN A 60 16.45 11.03 19.23
N ILE A 61 17.38 10.87 18.28
CA ILE A 61 17.36 9.83 17.24
C ILE A 61 18.39 8.76 17.58
N LEU A 62 17.98 7.49 17.48
CA LEU A 62 18.84 6.33 17.53
C LEU A 62 18.75 5.59 16.18
N ALA A 63 19.86 5.60 15.44
CA ALA A 63 20.00 4.90 14.18
C ALA A 63 20.60 3.50 14.41
N GLN A 64 20.02 2.48 13.76
CA GLN A 64 20.47 1.08 13.83
C GLN A 64 20.30 0.40 12.48
N LYS A 65 21.28 -0.41 12.06
CA LYS A 65 21.21 -1.15 10.77
C LYS A 65 20.01 -2.09 10.69
N TRP A 66 19.77 -2.79 11.78
CA TRP A 66 18.69 -3.76 11.90
C TRP A 66 18.03 -3.66 13.27
N LEU A 67 16.74 -3.81 13.28
CA LEU A 67 15.91 -3.78 14.47
C LEU A 67 14.93 -4.94 14.44
N PRO A 68 14.77 -5.70 15.53
CA PRO A 68 13.77 -6.76 15.63
C PRO A 68 12.38 -6.12 15.70
N GLN A 69 11.79 -5.86 14.51
CA GLN A 69 10.58 -5.05 14.33
C GLN A 69 9.43 -5.46 15.24
N GLN A 70 9.16 -6.76 15.34
CA GLN A 70 8.09 -7.26 16.22
C GLN A 70 8.33 -6.90 17.69
N SER A 71 9.56 -7.09 18.18
CA SER A 71 9.93 -6.72 19.55
C SER A 71 9.84 -5.20 19.78
N VAL A 72 10.21 -4.42 18.78
CA VAL A 72 10.07 -2.95 18.83
C VAL A 72 8.59 -2.57 18.90
N LEU A 73 7.76 -3.09 18.02
CA LEU A 73 6.32 -2.78 17.96
C LEU A 73 5.57 -3.27 19.23
N ALA A 74 6.00 -4.39 19.82
CA ALA A 74 5.45 -4.89 21.07
C ALA A 74 5.71 -3.96 22.26
N HIS A 75 6.68 -3.05 22.16
CA HIS A 75 7.06 -2.22 23.31
C HIS A 75 6.04 -1.10 23.58
N PRO A 76 5.49 -0.96 24.80
CA PRO A 76 4.35 -0.07 25.10
C PRO A 76 4.65 1.42 24.92
N LYS A 77 5.93 1.78 24.82
CA LYS A 77 6.36 3.17 24.55
C LYS A 77 6.35 3.54 23.07
N VAL A 78 6.20 2.60 22.15
CA VAL A 78 6.07 2.90 20.72
C VAL A 78 4.69 3.50 20.49
N LYS A 79 4.64 4.68 19.90
CA LYS A 79 3.41 5.46 19.71
C LYS A 79 3.04 5.67 18.25
N ALA A 80 4.00 5.52 17.36
CA ALA A 80 3.77 5.53 15.92
C ALA A 80 4.84 4.71 15.21
N PHE A 81 4.46 4.13 14.09
CA PHE A 81 5.34 3.40 13.18
C PHE A 81 5.28 4.01 11.78
N VAL A 82 6.42 4.46 11.28
CA VAL A 82 6.56 4.92 9.90
C VAL A 82 7.01 3.75 9.05
N THR A 83 6.21 3.42 8.05
CA THR A 83 6.43 2.25 7.19
C THR A 83 6.14 2.60 5.73
N GLN A 84 6.75 1.87 4.80
CA GLN A 84 6.36 1.94 3.38
C GLN A 84 4.94 1.38 3.11
N GLY A 85 4.35 0.65 4.05
CA GLY A 85 3.02 0.05 3.87
C GLY A 85 3.05 -1.37 3.31
N GLY A 86 4.16 -2.09 3.41
CA GLY A 86 4.20 -3.51 3.06
C GLY A 86 3.28 -4.34 3.95
N LEU A 87 2.64 -5.37 3.37
CA LEU A 87 1.61 -6.19 4.04
C LEU A 87 2.05 -6.74 5.40
N GLN A 88 3.25 -7.32 5.48
CA GLN A 88 3.77 -7.87 6.73
C GLN A 88 3.91 -6.80 7.81
N SER A 89 4.52 -5.65 7.49
CA SER A 89 4.66 -4.54 8.43
C SER A 89 3.31 -3.97 8.88
N PHE A 90 2.32 -3.95 7.98
CA PHE A 90 0.94 -3.58 8.31
C PHE A 90 0.32 -4.55 9.31
N GLN A 91 0.42 -5.86 9.04
CA GLN A 91 -0.11 -6.90 9.94
C GLN A 91 0.54 -6.85 11.32
N GLU A 92 1.86 -6.67 11.38
CA GLU A 92 2.59 -6.51 12.65
C GLU A 92 2.13 -5.26 13.41
N ALA A 93 2.01 -4.10 12.73
CA ALA A 93 1.53 -2.88 13.34
C ALA A 93 0.13 -3.03 13.94
N VAL A 94 -0.79 -3.68 13.20
CA VAL A 94 -2.15 -3.98 13.68
C VAL A 94 -2.10 -4.94 14.87
N HIS A 95 -1.34 -6.03 14.77
CA HIS A 95 -1.23 -7.01 15.87
C HIS A 95 -0.77 -6.35 17.18
N TYR A 96 0.25 -5.49 17.13
CA TYR A 96 0.79 -4.80 18.30
C TYR A 96 0.05 -3.50 18.66
N GLY A 97 -0.92 -3.08 17.86
CA GLY A 97 -1.76 -1.93 18.16
C GLY A 97 -1.05 -0.58 18.00
N VAL A 98 -0.10 -0.47 17.07
CA VAL A 98 0.71 0.73 16.85
C VAL A 98 0.21 1.55 15.65
N PRO A 99 -0.30 2.77 15.84
CA PRO A 99 -0.71 3.65 14.75
C PRO A 99 0.40 3.89 13.72
N THR A 100 0.03 4.02 12.44
CA THR A 100 0.99 4.05 11.34
C THR A 100 1.01 5.39 10.59
N VAL A 101 2.20 5.71 10.05
CA VAL A 101 2.37 6.69 8.96
C VAL A 101 2.87 5.89 7.76
N GLY A 102 2.00 5.70 6.77
CA GLY A 102 2.32 4.96 5.55
C GLY A 102 2.93 5.87 4.48
N VAL A 103 4.10 5.46 3.96
CA VAL A 103 4.82 6.17 2.88
C VAL A 103 4.94 5.20 1.69
N PRO A 104 3.90 5.06 0.84
CA PRO A 104 3.90 4.07 -0.23
C PRO A 104 4.79 4.49 -1.39
N TYR A 105 5.58 3.56 -1.93
CA TYR A 105 6.47 3.77 -3.07
C TYR A 105 6.06 2.96 -4.30
N PHE A 106 5.66 1.70 -4.14
CA PHE A 106 5.36 0.79 -5.25
C PHE A 106 4.51 -0.42 -4.81
N ALA A 107 4.06 -1.20 -5.79
CA ALA A 107 3.32 -2.46 -5.64
C ALA A 107 2.01 -2.30 -4.82
N ASP A 108 1.78 -3.21 -3.90
CA ASP A 108 0.59 -3.27 -3.03
C ASP A 108 0.54 -2.20 -1.94
N GLN A 109 1.64 -1.45 -1.74
CA GLN A 109 1.78 -0.48 -0.65
C GLN A 109 0.71 0.61 -0.69
N GLU A 110 0.38 1.12 -1.87
CA GLU A 110 -0.65 2.16 -2.03
C GLU A 110 -2.02 1.67 -1.53
N SER A 111 -2.41 0.45 -1.91
CA SER A 111 -3.68 -0.14 -1.49
C SER A 111 -3.71 -0.45 0.01
N ILE A 112 -2.59 -0.89 0.58
CA ILE A 112 -2.47 -1.16 2.01
C ILE A 112 -2.52 0.13 2.82
N VAL A 113 -1.80 1.18 2.39
CA VAL A 113 -1.85 2.49 3.05
C VAL A 113 -3.26 3.11 2.93
N ALA A 114 -3.96 2.92 1.81
CA ALA A 114 -5.36 3.33 1.70
C ALA A 114 -6.23 2.66 2.78
N LYS A 115 -6.10 1.34 2.96
CA LYS A 115 -6.81 0.60 4.03
C LYS A 115 -6.47 1.12 5.43
N MET A 116 -5.20 1.51 5.70
CA MET A 116 -4.84 2.13 6.99
C MET A 116 -5.58 3.45 7.23
N VAL A 117 -5.71 4.27 6.18
CA VAL A 117 -6.41 5.57 6.24
C VAL A 117 -7.91 5.36 6.42
N ASP A 118 -8.53 4.49 5.62
CA ASP A 118 -9.97 4.22 5.64
C ASP A 118 -10.41 3.63 6.99
N ALA A 119 -9.58 2.75 7.58
CA ALA A 119 -9.81 2.22 8.91
C ALA A 119 -9.52 3.22 10.06
N GLY A 120 -8.97 4.40 9.75
CA GLY A 120 -8.59 5.41 10.73
C GLY A 120 -7.49 4.95 11.69
N ILE A 121 -6.62 4.04 11.25
CA ILE A 121 -5.50 3.48 12.05
C ILE A 121 -4.14 4.01 11.64
N GLY A 122 -4.10 4.81 10.59
CA GLY A 122 -2.89 5.46 10.11
C GLY A 122 -3.18 6.64 9.18
N ALA A 123 -2.13 7.36 8.84
CA ALA A 123 -2.19 8.45 7.88
C ALA A 123 -1.21 8.20 6.73
N ARG A 124 -1.56 8.72 5.55
CA ARG A 124 -0.71 8.66 4.36
C ARG A 124 0.20 9.89 4.31
N LEU A 125 1.45 9.65 3.97
CA LEU A 125 2.42 10.66 3.59
C LEU A 125 3.03 10.24 2.24
N ARG A 126 2.76 10.98 1.18
CA ARG A 126 3.27 10.64 -0.16
C ARG A 126 4.78 10.87 -0.22
N PRO A 127 5.54 10.05 -0.97
CA PRO A 127 7.00 10.25 -1.14
C PRO A 127 7.38 11.67 -1.56
N GLN A 128 6.58 12.29 -2.44
CA GLN A 128 6.78 13.66 -2.92
C GLN A 128 6.59 14.73 -1.83
N GLU A 129 5.85 14.41 -0.78
CA GLU A 129 5.56 15.31 0.36
C GLU A 129 6.64 15.26 1.43
N LEU A 130 7.55 14.26 1.39
CA LEU A 130 8.63 14.09 2.38
C LEU A 130 9.60 15.29 2.43
N GLY A 131 9.76 16.03 1.32
CA GLY A 131 10.55 17.26 1.27
C GLY A 131 9.89 18.47 1.95
N SER A 132 8.59 18.41 2.27
CA SER A 132 7.87 19.51 2.91
C SER A 132 7.85 19.33 4.44
N TYR A 133 8.51 20.23 5.15
CA TYR A 133 8.53 20.23 6.63
C TYR A 133 7.11 20.28 7.22
N GLU A 134 6.27 21.19 6.74
CA GLU A 134 4.93 21.39 7.28
C GLU A 134 4.03 20.17 7.04
N LYS A 135 4.12 19.54 5.87
CA LYS A 135 3.37 18.32 5.57
C LYS A 135 3.77 17.17 6.47
N VAL A 136 5.07 16.90 6.56
CA VAL A 136 5.59 15.83 7.42
C VAL A 136 5.21 16.07 8.87
N LYS A 137 5.47 17.27 9.40
CA LYS A 137 5.12 17.66 10.77
C LYS A 137 3.64 17.48 11.06
N SER A 138 2.77 18.02 10.21
CA SER A 138 1.31 17.91 10.34
C SER A 138 0.82 16.47 10.41
N ILE A 139 1.35 15.57 9.56
CA ILE A 139 0.97 14.15 9.59
C ILE A 139 1.43 13.47 10.87
N PHE A 140 2.65 13.75 11.35
CA PHE A 140 3.11 13.21 12.64
C PHE A 140 2.27 13.73 13.80
N GLU A 141 1.99 15.02 13.86
CA GLU A 141 1.13 15.60 14.89
C GLU A 141 -0.27 14.98 14.88
N LYS A 142 -0.84 14.79 13.70
CA LYS A 142 -2.14 14.15 13.52
C LYS A 142 -2.15 12.74 14.10
N VAL A 143 -1.19 11.89 13.76
CA VAL A 143 -1.15 10.49 14.23
C VAL A 143 -0.81 10.41 15.72
N LEU A 144 0.08 11.25 16.23
CA LEU A 144 0.55 11.19 17.61
C LEU A 144 -0.43 11.79 18.61
N PHE A 145 -1.19 12.81 18.23
CA PHE A 145 -2.00 13.60 19.18
C PHE A 145 -3.51 13.44 18.98
N THR A 146 -3.98 12.88 17.86
CA THR A 146 -5.39 12.58 17.67
C THR A 146 -5.72 11.21 18.27
N LYS A 147 -6.47 11.21 19.37
CA LYS A 147 -6.76 10.00 20.17
C LYS A 147 -7.45 8.88 19.38
N SER A 148 -8.21 9.22 18.32
CA SER A 148 -8.92 8.22 17.51
C SER A 148 -7.99 7.21 16.84
N TYR A 149 -6.81 7.61 16.38
CA TYR A 149 -5.86 6.66 15.76
C TYR A 149 -5.46 5.53 16.72
N ALA A 150 -5.09 5.90 17.95
CA ALA A 150 -4.72 4.90 18.97
C ALA A 150 -5.92 4.04 19.39
N ALA A 151 -7.11 4.62 19.51
CA ALA A 151 -8.33 3.90 19.88
C ALA A 151 -8.75 2.92 18.78
N ASN A 152 -8.78 3.36 17.52
CA ASN A 152 -9.08 2.52 16.37
C ASN A 152 -8.06 1.39 16.23
N MET A 153 -6.77 1.71 16.32
CA MET A 153 -5.71 0.71 16.23
C MET A 153 -5.83 -0.36 17.32
N LYS A 154 -6.15 0.05 18.55
CA LYS A 154 -6.40 -0.89 19.64
C LYS A 154 -7.57 -1.83 19.32
N ARG A 155 -8.67 -1.31 18.76
CA ARG A 155 -9.81 -2.13 18.34
C ARG A 155 -9.41 -3.13 17.25
N HIS A 156 -8.70 -2.67 16.22
CA HIS A 156 -8.21 -3.55 15.15
C HIS A 156 -7.22 -4.60 15.65
N SER A 157 -6.38 -4.24 16.63
CA SER A 157 -5.47 -5.19 17.27
C SER A 157 -6.22 -6.34 17.98
N LEU A 158 -7.29 -6.01 18.70
CA LEU A 158 -8.13 -7.05 19.36
C LEU A 158 -8.75 -7.99 18.33
N ILE A 159 -9.32 -7.44 17.25
CA ILE A 159 -9.90 -8.25 16.15
C ILE A 159 -8.82 -9.13 15.51
N SER A 160 -7.64 -8.57 15.19
CA SER A 160 -6.55 -9.32 14.59
C SER A 160 -6.09 -10.48 15.48
N ARG A 161 -6.00 -10.26 16.80
CA ARG A 161 -5.60 -11.29 17.74
C ARG A 161 -6.64 -12.38 17.94
N ASP A 162 -7.91 -12.07 17.74
CA ASP A 162 -8.99 -13.05 17.77
C ASP A 162 -8.93 -14.04 16.60
N PHE A 163 -8.41 -13.59 15.45
CA PHE A 163 -8.17 -14.45 14.28
C PHE A 163 -6.86 -15.25 14.32
N THR A 164 -5.94 -14.90 15.21
CA THR A 164 -4.58 -15.49 15.25
C THR A 164 -4.46 -16.82 15.98
N PRO A 165 -5.28 -17.15 17.00
CA PRO A 165 -5.23 -18.45 17.66
C PRO A 165 -5.35 -19.57 16.63
N HIS A 166 -4.52 -20.60 16.78
CA HIS A 166 -4.47 -21.78 15.89
C HIS A 166 -4.01 -21.49 14.44
N SER A 167 -3.41 -20.33 14.16
CA SER A 167 -2.90 -20.05 12.81
C SER A 167 -1.75 -20.99 12.40
N VAL A 168 -0.92 -21.38 13.36
CA VAL A 168 0.19 -22.33 13.12
C VAL A 168 -0.37 -23.72 12.88
N GLU A 169 -1.32 -24.19 13.70
CA GLU A 169 -1.97 -25.48 13.55
C GLU A 169 -2.71 -25.57 12.19
N ARG A 170 -3.38 -24.49 11.78
CA ARG A 170 -3.99 -24.43 10.44
C ARG A 170 -2.96 -24.50 9.32
N GLY A 171 -1.82 -23.83 9.50
CA GLY A 171 -0.70 -23.93 8.56
C GLY A 171 -0.17 -25.36 8.44
N VAL A 172 0.07 -26.01 9.56
CA VAL A 172 0.47 -27.44 9.64
C VAL A 172 -0.58 -28.33 8.97
N PHE A 173 -1.86 -28.15 9.30
CA PHE A 173 -2.96 -28.89 8.67
C PHE A 173 -2.91 -28.82 7.15
N TRP A 174 -2.73 -27.62 6.57
CA TRP A 174 -2.71 -27.48 5.11
C TRP A 174 -1.48 -28.10 4.46
N VAL A 175 -0.30 -27.98 5.09
CA VAL A 175 0.92 -28.66 4.61
C VAL A 175 0.72 -30.18 4.61
N GLU A 176 0.22 -30.73 5.69
CA GLU A 176 -0.06 -32.17 5.80
C GLU A 176 -1.19 -32.61 4.84
N HIS A 177 -2.21 -31.78 4.67
CA HIS A 177 -3.31 -32.05 3.73
C HIS A 177 -2.78 -32.20 2.30
N VAL A 178 -1.95 -31.25 1.85
CA VAL A 178 -1.34 -31.32 0.52
C VAL A 178 -0.44 -32.57 0.40
N ALA A 179 0.34 -32.89 1.42
CA ALA A 179 1.18 -34.08 1.42
C ALA A 179 0.37 -35.37 1.36
N ARG A 180 -0.69 -35.50 2.16
CA ARG A 180 -1.56 -36.69 2.21
C ARG A 180 -2.33 -36.92 0.90
N HIS A 181 -2.70 -35.84 0.19
CA HIS A 181 -3.55 -35.92 -1.00
C HIS A 181 -2.78 -35.69 -2.33
N GLY A 182 -1.46 -35.85 -2.30
CA GLY A 182 -0.64 -35.83 -3.53
C GLY A 182 -0.72 -34.51 -4.29
N GLY A 183 -0.85 -33.36 -3.60
CA GLY A 183 -0.83 -32.05 -4.21
C GLY A 183 -2.15 -31.29 -4.19
N ALA A 184 -3.22 -31.84 -3.64
CA ALA A 184 -4.51 -31.16 -3.43
C ALA A 184 -5.07 -30.48 -4.71
N ALA A 185 -5.16 -31.24 -5.81
CA ALA A 185 -5.59 -30.75 -7.13
C ALA A 185 -6.94 -29.98 -7.10
N HIS A 186 -7.85 -30.37 -6.18
CA HIS A 186 -9.16 -29.74 -5.97
C HIS A 186 -9.07 -28.29 -5.45
N LEU A 187 -7.92 -27.87 -4.97
CA LEU A 187 -7.68 -26.47 -4.51
C LEU A 187 -6.99 -25.63 -5.56
N ARG A 188 -6.63 -26.21 -6.72
CA ARG A 188 -6.02 -25.43 -7.80
C ARG A 188 -7.05 -24.51 -8.42
N PRO A 189 -6.71 -23.24 -8.69
CA PRO A 189 -7.60 -22.35 -9.43
C PRO A 189 -7.80 -22.90 -10.86
N SER A 190 -8.99 -22.71 -11.43
CA SER A 190 -9.31 -23.15 -12.79
C SER A 190 -8.37 -22.58 -13.86
N THR A 191 -7.75 -21.43 -13.56
CA THR A 191 -6.80 -20.76 -14.45
C THR A 191 -5.36 -21.30 -14.34
N ALA A 192 -5.08 -22.25 -13.44
CA ALA A 192 -3.71 -22.75 -13.22
C ALA A 192 -3.14 -23.47 -14.45
N ASP A 193 -3.99 -24.09 -15.25
CA ASP A 193 -3.63 -24.80 -16.48
C ASP A 193 -4.15 -24.09 -17.73
N ALA A 194 -4.66 -22.86 -17.61
CA ALA A 194 -5.17 -22.07 -18.71
C ALA A 194 -4.04 -21.71 -19.69
N THR A 195 -4.32 -21.81 -20.97
CA THR A 195 -3.44 -21.30 -22.02
C THR A 195 -3.30 -19.78 -21.93
N PHE A 196 -2.28 -19.22 -22.58
CA PHE A 196 -2.11 -17.77 -22.66
C PHE A 196 -3.37 -17.06 -23.19
N PHE A 197 -4.04 -17.67 -24.20
CA PHE A 197 -5.27 -17.12 -24.79
C PHE A 197 -6.43 -17.09 -23.80
N GLU A 198 -6.64 -18.18 -23.06
CA GLU A 198 -7.71 -18.26 -22.04
C GLU A 198 -7.41 -17.34 -20.85
N TYR A 199 -6.15 -17.31 -20.39
CA TYR A 199 -5.76 -16.48 -19.24
C TYR A 199 -6.01 -14.99 -19.49
N PHE A 200 -5.75 -14.50 -20.70
CA PHE A 200 -5.98 -13.10 -21.08
C PHE A 200 -7.34 -12.87 -21.76
N CYS A 201 -8.22 -13.88 -21.79
CA CYS A 201 -9.53 -13.81 -22.44
C CYS A 201 -9.46 -13.34 -23.90
N LEU A 202 -8.39 -13.71 -24.63
CA LEU A 202 -8.18 -13.28 -26.01
C LEU A 202 -9.17 -13.91 -26.95
N ASP A 203 -9.72 -15.08 -26.64
CA ASP A 203 -10.82 -15.75 -27.29
C ASP A 203 -12.09 -14.88 -27.29
N ILE A 204 -12.48 -14.38 -26.10
CA ILE A 204 -13.63 -13.47 -25.95
C ILE A 204 -13.38 -12.15 -26.68
N LEU A 205 -12.18 -11.55 -26.50
CA LEU A 205 -11.82 -10.31 -27.17
C LEU A 205 -11.88 -10.45 -28.71
N SER A 206 -11.39 -11.57 -29.25
CA SER A 206 -11.43 -11.83 -30.71
C SER A 206 -12.85 -11.89 -31.24
N VAL A 207 -13.79 -12.54 -30.53
CA VAL A 207 -15.19 -12.57 -30.87
C VAL A 207 -15.83 -11.18 -30.85
N ILE A 208 -15.56 -10.38 -29.80
CA ILE A 208 -16.07 -9.01 -29.71
C ILE A 208 -15.58 -8.17 -30.90
N LEU A 209 -14.29 -8.25 -31.22
CA LEU A 209 -13.70 -7.53 -32.35
C LEU A 209 -14.31 -7.98 -33.70
N ALA A 210 -14.51 -9.27 -33.88
CA ALA A 210 -15.13 -9.80 -35.12
C ALA A 210 -16.58 -9.31 -35.29
N VAL A 211 -17.38 -9.36 -34.22
CA VAL A 211 -18.75 -8.82 -34.21
C VAL A 211 -18.75 -7.31 -34.49
N GLY A 212 -17.87 -6.56 -33.83
CA GLY A 212 -17.71 -5.11 -34.06
C GLY A 212 -17.37 -4.80 -35.53
N LEU A 213 -16.46 -5.58 -36.13
CA LEU A 213 -16.10 -5.42 -37.52
C LEU A 213 -17.29 -5.68 -38.47
N VAL A 214 -18.03 -6.74 -38.21
CA VAL A 214 -19.25 -7.08 -39.02
C VAL A 214 -20.27 -5.94 -38.94
N VAL A 215 -20.56 -5.45 -37.75
CA VAL A 215 -21.47 -4.30 -37.52
C VAL A 215 -20.99 -3.04 -38.26
N ALA A 216 -19.70 -2.75 -38.18
CA ALA A 216 -19.10 -1.62 -38.87
C ALA A 216 -19.23 -1.74 -40.39
N VAL A 217 -18.93 -2.91 -40.97
CA VAL A 217 -19.07 -3.18 -42.41
C VAL A 217 -20.52 -3.03 -42.87
N ILE A 218 -21.48 -3.58 -42.10
CA ILE A 218 -22.92 -3.42 -42.40
C ILE A 218 -23.31 -1.94 -42.33
N GLY A 219 -22.91 -1.21 -41.29
CA GLY A 219 -23.21 0.21 -41.14
C GLY A 219 -22.66 1.07 -42.29
N ILE A 220 -21.41 0.84 -42.68
CA ILE A 220 -20.79 1.53 -43.82
C ILE A 220 -21.53 1.19 -45.11
N SER A 221 -21.93 -0.08 -45.31
CA SER A 221 -22.63 -0.50 -46.50
C SER A 221 -24.02 0.14 -46.60
N VAL A 222 -24.76 0.22 -45.49
CA VAL A 222 -26.06 0.90 -45.42
C VAL A 222 -25.89 2.39 -45.69
N LEU A 223 -24.90 3.04 -45.05
CA LEU A 223 -24.65 4.46 -45.28
C LEU A 223 -24.33 4.78 -46.72
N ARG A 224 -23.47 3.97 -47.38
CA ARG A 224 -23.16 4.12 -48.82
C ARG A 224 -24.40 3.99 -49.70
N ARG A 225 -25.29 3.04 -49.42
CA ARG A 225 -26.56 2.88 -50.16
C ARG A 225 -27.49 4.09 -49.97
N LEU A 226 -27.60 4.60 -48.77
CA LEU A 226 -28.39 5.79 -48.47
C LEU A 226 -27.86 7.03 -49.20
N VAL A 227 -26.56 7.26 -49.13
CA VAL A 227 -25.91 8.39 -49.82
C VAL A 227 -26.12 8.27 -51.34
N SER A 228 -25.93 7.10 -51.93
CA SER A 228 -26.17 6.90 -53.37
C SER A 228 -27.64 7.09 -53.77
N ALA A 229 -28.62 6.64 -52.98
CA ALA A 229 -30.03 6.87 -53.21
C ALA A 229 -30.40 8.36 -53.15
N VAL A 230 -29.89 9.10 -52.21
CA VAL A 230 -30.08 10.54 -52.12
C VAL A 230 -29.49 11.27 -53.32
N ALA A 231 -28.26 10.92 -53.74
CA ALA A 231 -27.61 11.51 -54.90
C ALA A 231 -28.41 11.25 -56.21
N GLN A 232 -28.91 10.05 -56.38
CA GLN A 232 -29.77 9.71 -57.55
C GLN A 232 -31.09 10.49 -57.53
N SER A 233 -31.76 10.62 -56.38
CA SER A 233 -32.99 11.42 -56.22
C SER A 233 -32.78 12.89 -56.59
N THR A 234 -31.66 13.47 -56.17
CA THR A 234 -31.30 14.87 -56.47
C THR A 234 -31.00 15.08 -57.97
N SER A 235 -30.28 14.15 -58.61
CA SER A 235 -30.00 14.17 -60.03
C SER A 235 -31.26 14.07 -60.92
N THR A 236 -32.23 13.27 -60.49
CA THR A 236 -33.51 13.09 -61.18
C THR A 236 -34.39 14.36 -61.10
N LYS A 237 -34.35 15.07 -59.96
CA LYS A 237 -35.08 16.37 -59.82
C LYS A 237 -34.48 17.46 -60.70
N ILE A 238 -33.18 17.53 -60.85
CA ILE A 238 -32.51 18.53 -61.69
C ILE A 238 -32.77 18.29 -63.18
N LYS A 239 -32.94 17.06 -63.63
CA LYS A 239 -33.28 16.75 -65.05
C LYS A 239 -34.74 16.98 -65.41
N LYS A 240 -35.64 17.22 -64.47
CA LYS A 240 -37.05 17.48 -64.68
C LYS A 240 -37.43 18.95 -64.56
N SER A 241 -36.53 19.78 -64.15
CA SER A 241 -36.64 21.27 -64.18
C SER A 241 -35.90 21.82 -65.40
#